data_a9b3f38a0e2992c4180517cdc6efc1db
#
_entry.id   a9b3f38a0e2992c4180517cdc6efc1db
#
_cell.length_a   1.000
_cell.length_b   1.000
_cell.length_c   1.000
_cell.angle_alpha   90.00
_cell.angle_beta   90.00
_cell.angle_gamma   90.00
#
_symmetry.space_group_name_H-M   'P 1'
#
loop_
_entity.id
_entity.type
_entity.pdbx_description
1 polymer ?
#
loop_
_entity_poly.entity_id
_entity_poly.type
_entity_poly.pdbx_seq_one_letter_code
_entity_poly.pdbx_strand_id
1 'polypeptide(L)'
;MRREFPDAPIVGVGAVVLDGDRILLVRRGRAPLKGEWSIPGGALELGETLEAGVQREVAEETGVRVKVLGIVEVLDRIVPEEDGAPIEGGLSAIRVRYHYVLIDFLCASLGGDLCCGSDAADACWVARGELATYGLAQITVSVIEKAFEMRDAS
;
A
#
# COMPACT_ATOMS: atom_id res chain seq x y z
N MET A 1 -16.27 -9.14 0.11
CA MET A 1 -15.54 -9.27 -1.17
C MET A 1 -14.43 -10.31 -1.04
N ARG A 2 -14.36 -11.19 -2.01
CA ARG A 2 -13.35 -12.24 -2.02
C ARG A 2 -12.04 -11.72 -2.60
N ARG A 3 -10.96 -11.75 -1.82
CA ARG A 3 -9.65 -11.26 -2.27
C ARG A 3 -8.90 -12.28 -3.11
N GLU A 4 -8.97 -13.55 -2.72
CA GLU A 4 -8.33 -14.64 -3.45
C GLU A 4 -9.29 -15.17 -4.49
N PHE A 5 -8.79 -15.38 -5.71
CA PHE A 5 -9.58 -15.78 -6.87
C PHE A 5 -10.80 -14.87 -7.08
N PRO A 6 -10.58 -13.55 -7.21
CA PRO A 6 -11.68 -12.59 -7.30
C PRO A 6 -12.39 -12.67 -8.66
N ASP A 7 -13.66 -12.23 -8.69
CA ASP A 7 -14.44 -12.13 -9.92
C ASP A 7 -14.12 -10.88 -10.73
N ALA A 8 -13.47 -9.91 -10.10
CA ALA A 8 -13.11 -8.64 -10.73
C ALA A 8 -11.88 -8.07 -10.02
N PRO A 9 -11.15 -7.15 -10.68
CA PRO A 9 -10.06 -6.46 -10.01
C PRO A 9 -10.52 -5.72 -8.77
N ILE A 10 -9.69 -5.74 -7.74
CA ILE A 10 -9.96 -5.05 -6.48
C ILE A 10 -9.16 -3.75 -6.46
N VAL A 11 -9.82 -2.64 -6.16
CA VAL A 11 -9.13 -1.36 -6.00
C VAL A 11 -8.52 -1.30 -4.61
N GLY A 12 -7.20 -1.13 -4.57
CA GLY A 12 -6.46 -0.93 -3.33
C GLY A 12 -5.92 0.49 -3.28
N VAL A 13 -5.85 1.05 -2.09
CA VAL A 13 -5.26 2.36 -1.84
C VAL A 13 -4.10 2.22 -0.88
N GLY A 14 -3.02 2.95 -1.12
CA GLY A 14 -1.84 2.95 -0.28
C GLY A 14 -1.41 4.37 0.03
N ALA A 15 -0.64 4.53 1.10
CA ALA A 15 -0.20 5.85 1.53
C ALA A 15 1.29 5.87 1.81
N VAL A 16 2.00 6.78 1.16
CA VAL A 16 3.34 7.16 1.58
C VAL A 16 3.17 8.34 2.52
N VAL A 17 3.21 8.06 3.80
CA VAL A 17 3.02 9.07 4.84
C VAL A 17 4.38 9.57 5.27
N LEU A 18 4.66 10.83 4.99
CA LEU A 18 5.93 11.47 5.29
C LEU A 18 5.78 12.42 6.48
N ASP A 19 6.75 12.37 7.37
CA ASP A 19 6.90 13.30 8.48
C ASP A 19 8.39 13.66 8.58
N GLY A 20 8.76 14.80 8.02
CA GLY A 20 10.17 15.17 7.87
C GLY A 20 10.90 14.15 7.00
N ASP A 21 11.92 13.52 7.54
CA ASP A 21 12.73 12.51 6.85
C ASP A 21 12.27 11.07 7.16
N ARG A 22 11.09 10.91 7.76
CA ARG A 22 10.59 9.60 8.16
C ARG A 22 9.38 9.19 7.33
N ILE A 23 9.25 7.89 7.13
CA ILE A 23 8.15 7.24 6.41
C ILE A 23 7.47 6.27 7.36
N LEU A 24 6.15 6.22 7.28
CA LEU A 24 5.35 5.27 8.03
C LEU A 24 5.30 3.94 7.29
N LEU A 25 5.76 2.88 7.94
CA LEU A 25 5.71 1.53 7.38
C LEU A 25 4.88 0.61 8.27
N VAL A 26 4.28 -0.39 7.65
CA VAL A 26 3.56 -1.46 8.34
C VAL A 26 4.12 -2.80 7.93
N ARG A 27 4.05 -3.77 8.84
CA ARG A 27 4.34 -5.16 8.53
C ARG A 27 3.03 -5.88 8.33
N ARG A 28 2.87 -6.51 7.19
CA ARG A 28 1.62 -7.16 6.84
C ARG A 28 1.31 -8.33 7.77
N GLY A 29 0.09 -8.35 8.27
CA GLY A 29 -0.39 -9.41 9.17
C GLY A 29 -1.07 -10.57 8.45
N ARG A 30 -1.35 -10.45 7.14
CA ARG A 30 -2.02 -11.50 6.37
C ARG A 30 -1.59 -11.52 4.89
N ALA A 31 -1.97 -12.62 4.22
CA ALA A 31 -1.70 -12.81 2.79
C ALA A 31 -2.40 -11.75 1.93
N PRO A 32 -1.86 -11.40 0.75
CA PRO A 32 -0.55 -11.82 0.28
C PRO A 32 0.60 -11.12 1.01
N LEU A 33 1.79 -11.71 0.97
CA LEU A 33 3.02 -11.12 1.52
C LEU A 33 3.00 -10.94 3.05
N LYS A 34 2.38 -11.88 3.76
CA LYS A 34 2.35 -11.88 5.23
C LYS A 34 3.78 -11.81 5.79
N GLY A 35 3.99 -10.88 6.72
CA GLY A 35 5.29 -10.67 7.36
C GLY A 35 6.20 -9.67 6.66
N GLU A 36 5.87 -9.24 5.46
CA GLU A 36 6.65 -8.24 4.74
C GLU A 36 6.30 -6.82 5.18
N TRP A 37 7.31 -5.96 5.17
CA TRP A 37 7.12 -4.54 5.40
C TRP A 37 6.67 -3.85 4.12
N SER A 38 5.80 -2.86 4.25
CA SER A 38 5.29 -2.07 3.13
C SER A 38 4.69 -0.77 3.62
N ILE A 39 4.19 0.04 2.70
CA ILE A 39 3.39 1.22 3.06
C ILE A 39 2.01 0.76 3.53
N PRO A 40 1.36 1.52 4.42
CA PRO A 40 0.00 1.19 4.85
C PRO A 40 -1.00 1.34 3.70
N GLY A 41 -2.05 0.55 3.73
CA GLY A 41 -3.09 0.57 2.72
C GLY A 41 -3.97 -0.67 2.78
N GLY A 42 -4.98 -0.69 1.93
CA GLY A 42 -5.91 -1.81 1.83
C GLY A 42 -6.98 -1.60 0.78
N ALA A 43 -7.97 -2.46 0.77
CA ALA A 43 -9.02 -2.42 -0.23
C ALA A 43 -9.98 -1.26 0.00
N LEU A 44 -10.32 -0.58 -1.10
CA LEU A 44 -11.34 0.45 -1.09
C LEU A 44 -12.72 -0.21 -0.87
N GLU A 45 -13.54 0.41 -0.03
CA GLU A 45 -14.88 -0.07 0.22
C GLU A 45 -15.90 0.53 -0.77
N LEU A 46 -16.95 -0.21 -1.05
CA LEU A 46 -17.99 0.25 -1.96
C LEU A 46 -18.62 1.56 -1.47
N GLY A 47 -18.62 2.56 -2.34
CA GLY A 47 -19.18 3.88 -2.03
C GLY A 47 -18.20 4.83 -1.34
N GLU A 48 -17.00 4.35 -1.06
CA GLU A 48 -15.97 5.15 -0.42
C GLU A 48 -15.14 5.90 -1.46
N THR A 49 -14.83 7.18 -1.20
CA THR A 49 -13.91 7.91 -2.07
C THR A 49 -12.49 7.42 -1.83
N LEU A 50 -11.61 7.62 -2.80
CA LEU A 50 -10.20 7.23 -2.66
C LEU A 50 -9.56 7.90 -1.45
N GLU A 51 -9.79 9.19 -1.27
CA GLU A 51 -9.23 9.94 -0.14
C GLU A 51 -9.73 9.40 1.20
N ALA A 52 -11.02 9.16 1.33
CA ALA A 52 -11.60 8.59 2.55
C ALA A 52 -11.04 7.20 2.83
N GLY A 53 -10.87 6.38 1.78
CA GLY A 53 -10.30 5.04 1.90
C GLY A 53 -8.87 5.04 2.42
N VAL A 54 -8.04 5.93 1.88
CA VAL A 54 -6.66 6.09 2.34
C VAL A 54 -6.62 6.49 3.81
N GLN A 55 -7.40 7.51 4.17
CA GLN A 55 -7.44 8.01 5.55
C GLN A 55 -7.89 6.91 6.51
N ARG A 56 -8.92 6.17 6.14
CA ARG A 56 -9.45 5.06 6.95
C ARG A 56 -8.40 3.96 7.13
N GLU A 57 -7.78 3.52 6.03
CA GLU A 57 -6.80 2.43 6.10
C GLU A 57 -5.59 2.80 6.94
N VAL A 58 -5.06 4.01 6.78
CA VAL A 58 -3.92 4.45 7.59
C VAL A 58 -4.30 4.49 9.07
N ALA A 59 -5.47 5.05 9.39
CA ALA A 59 -5.93 5.13 10.77
C ALA A 59 -6.15 3.75 11.38
N GLU A 60 -6.78 2.82 10.64
CA GLU A 60 -7.02 1.45 11.11
C GLU A 60 -5.73 0.68 11.35
N GLU A 61 -4.75 0.83 10.45
CA GLU A 61 -3.52 0.04 10.53
C GLU A 61 -2.48 0.64 11.46
N THR A 62 -2.47 1.95 11.65
CA THR A 62 -1.37 2.63 12.33
C THR A 62 -1.79 3.59 13.45
N GLY A 63 -3.06 3.99 13.49
CA GLY A 63 -3.53 5.02 14.43
C GLY A 63 -3.19 6.45 14.00
N VAL A 64 -2.48 6.63 12.89
CA VAL A 64 -2.06 7.94 12.41
C VAL A 64 -3.16 8.56 11.53
N ARG A 65 -3.42 9.86 11.74
CA ARG A 65 -4.32 10.63 10.87
C ARG A 65 -3.51 11.32 9.79
N VAL A 66 -4.01 11.33 8.58
CA VAL A 66 -3.28 11.85 7.43
C VAL A 66 -4.12 12.83 6.61
N LYS A 67 -3.40 13.72 5.94
CA LYS A 67 -3.94 14.57 4.88
C LYS A 67 -3.39 14.07 3.55
N VAL A 68 -4.28 13.79 2.61
CA VAL A 68 -3.89 13.36 1.27
C VAL A 68 -3.46 14.57 0.45
N LEU A 69 -2.26 14.51 -0.12
CA LEU A 69 -1.67 15.61 -0.89
C LEU A 69 -1.71 15.38 -2.40
N GLY A 70 -1.69 14.14 -2.85
CA GLY A 70 -1.72 13.84 -4.28
C GLY A 70 -1.43 12.38 -4.57
N ILE A 71 -1.60 12.00 -5.82
CA ILE A 71 -1.31 10.65 -6.30
C ILE A 71 0.17 10.55 -6.64
N VAL A 72 0.83 9.52 -6.09
CA VAL A 72 2.22 9.20 -6.43
C VAL A 72 2.27 8.30 -7.65
N GLU A 73 1.50 7.20 -7.61
CA GLU A 73 1.57 6.18 -8.64
C GLU A 73 0.27 5.40 -8.72
N VAL A 74 -0.02 4.90 -9.91
CA VAL A 74 -1.10 3.93 -10.13
C VAL A 74 -0.47 2.69 -10.71
N LEU A 75 -0.69 1.55 -10.08
CA LEU A 75 -0.05 0.29 -10.43
C LEU A 75 -1.09 -0.82 -10.52
N ASP A 76 -0.83 -1.81 -11.35
CA ASP A 76 -1.58 -3.06 -11.24
C ASP A 76 -0.71 -4.11 -10.57
N ARG A 77 -1.35 -5.07 -9.92
CA ARG A 77 -0.69 -6.23 -9.35
C ARG A 77 -1.53 -7.46 -9.66
N ILE A 78 -1.01 -8.29 -10.53
CA ILE A 78 -1.68 -9.51 -10.97
C ILE A 78 -0.81 -10.69 -10.56
N VAL A 79 -1.37 -11.56 -9.72
CA VAL A 79 -0.67 -12.74 -9.23
C VAL A 79 -1.38 -13.98 -9.78
N PRO A 80 -0.70 -14.80 -10.61
CA PRO A 80 -1.31 -16.01 -11.14
C PRO A 80 -1.41 -17.08 -10.06
N GLU A 81 -2.27 -18.07 -10.30
CA GLU A 81 -2.43 -19.21 -9.40
C GLU A 81 -1.13 -19.98 -9.23
N GLU A 82 -0.37 -20.14 -10.33
CA GLU A 82 0.93 -20.80 -10.33
C GLU A 82 2.04 -19.77 -10.49
N ASP A 83 3.04 -19.84 -9.60
CA ASP A 83 4.20 -18.95 -9.67
C ASP A 83 4.94 -19.13 -11.00
N GLY A 84 5.30 -18.01 -11.61
CA GLY A 84 6.02 -18.01 -12.87
C GLY A 84 5.18 -18.23 -14.10
N ALA A 85 3.86 -18.43 -13.96
CA ALA A 85 2.98 -18.55 -15.12
C ALA A 85 2.86 -17.20 -15.83
N PRO A 86 3.00 -17.15 -17.16
CA PRO A 86 2.88 -15.90 -17.89
C PRO A 86 1.44 -15.41 -17.92
N ILE A 87 1.23 -14.10 -17.68
CA ILE A 87 -0.06 -13.45 -17.82
C ILE A 87 0.00 -12.64 -19.09
N GLU A 88 -0.22 -13.30 -20.22
CA GLU A 88 -0.23 -12.67 -21.53
C GLU A 88 -1.60 -12.74 -22.17
N GLY A 89 -2.00 -11.63 -22.76
CA GLY A 89 -3.08 -11.59 -23.72
C GLY A 89 -4.46 -11.93 -23.25
N GLY A 90 -4.70 -11.88 -21.95
CA GLY A 90 -6.04 -12.08 -21.43
C GLY A 90 -6.21 -13.31 -20.56
N LEU A 91 -7.36 -13.40 -20.01
CA LEU A 91 -7.71 -14.20 -18.84
C LEU A 91 -8.12 -15.62 -19.14
N SER A 92 -8.21 -16.01 -20.43
CA SER A 92 -8.86 -17.26 -20.79
C SER A 92 -8.04 -18.52 -20.47
N ALA A 93 -6.74 -18.39 -20.27
CA ALA A 93 -5.86 -19.54 -20.10
C ALA A 93 -5.24 -19.66 -18.72
N ILE A 94 -5.32 -18.64 -17.87
CA ILE A 94 -4.64 -18.60 -16.58
C ILE A 94 -5.60 -18.13 -15.51
N ARG A 95 -5.69 -18.91 -14.44
CA ARG A 95 -6.47 -18.52 -13.27
C ARG A 95 -5.68 -17.49 -12.47
N VAL A 96 -6.31 -16.36 -12.18
CA VAL A 96 -5.71 -15.26 -11.42
C VAL A 96 -6.04 -15.44 -9.95
N ARG A 97 -5.00 -15.52 -9.12
CA ARG A 97 -5.16 -15.65 -7.68
C ARG A 97 -5.46 -14.33 -7.00
N TYR A 98 -4.73 -13.27 -7.41
CA TYR A 98 -4.97 -11.91 -6.90
C TYR A 98 -4.89 -10.93 -8.06
N HIS A 99 -5.77 -9.94 -8.04
CA HIS A 99 -5.74 -8.86 -9.02
C HIS A 99 -6.13 -7.55 -8.33
N TYR A 100 -5.15 -6.65 -8.20
CA TYR A 100 -5.36 -5.33 -7.60
C TYR A 100 -5.03 -4.23 -8.58
N VAL A 101 -5.82 -3.16 -8.54
CA VAL A 101 -5.43 -1.85 -9.07
C VAL A 101 -5.06 -1.03 -7.85
N LEU A 102 -3.79 -0.65 -7.75
CA LEU A 102 -3.26 0.03 -6.57
C LEU A 102 -3.04 1.50 -6.88
N ILE A 103 -3.57 2.35 -6.01
CA ILE A 103 -3.40 3.79 -6.13
C ILE A 103 -2.69 4.27 -4.88
N ASP A 104 -1.45 4.71 -5.03
CA ASP A 104 -0.61 5.16 -3.92
C ASP A 104 -0.59 6.67 -3.84
N PHE A 105 -0.82 7.19 -2.64
CA PHE A 105 -0.94 8.61 -2.37
C PHE A 105 0.20 9.14 -1.52
N LEU A 106 0.62 10.36 -1.80
CA LEU A 106 1.47 11.14 -0.91
C LEU A 106 0.58 11.73 0.19
N CYS A 107 0.95 11.48 1.44
CA CYS A 107 0.21 11.97 2.58
C CYS A 107 1.12 12.66 3.60
N ALA A 108 0.57 13.66 4.27
CA ALA A 108 1.24 14.29 5.41
C ALA A 108 0.60 13.78 6.70
N SER A 109 1.41 13.58 7.73
CA SER A 109 0.90 13.21 9.05
C SER A 109 0.22 14.40 9.71
N LEU A 110 -0.97 14.16 10.25
CA LEU A 110 -1.70 15.13 11.09
C LEU A 110 -1.59 14.78 12.57
N GLY A 111 -0.82 13.75 12.91
CA GLY A 111 -0.66 13.27 14.27
C GLY A 111 -1.43 11.99 14.53
N GLY A 112 -1.53 11.63 15.78
CA GLY A 112 -2.15 10.38 16.23
C GLY A 112 -1.10 9.49 16.90
N ASP A 113 -1.57 8.61 17.78
CA ASP A 113 -0.70 7.68 18.48
C ASP A 113 -0.49 6.44 17.64
N LEU A 114 0.77 6.10 17.38
CA LEU A 114 1.12 4.94 16.59
C LEU A 114 0.72 3.64 17.31
N CYS A 115 -0.16 2.88 16.67
CA CYS A 115 -0.54 1.57 17.17
C CYS A 115 -0.99 0.69 16.00
N CYS A 116 -0.77 -0.62 16.11
CA CYS A 116 -1.15 -1.56 15.06
C CYS A 116 -2.64 -1.86 15.13
N GLY A 117 -3.27 -1.90 13.95
CA GLY A 117 -4.65 -2.34 13.79
C GLY A 117 -4.73 -3.82 13.42
N SER A 118 -5.95 -4.26 13.08
CA SER A 118 -6.28 -5.68 12.87
C SER A 118 -5.51 -6.36 11.73
N ASP A 119 -5.15 -5.62 10.69
CA ASP A 119 -4.51 -6.18 9.48
C ASP A 119 -3.00 -5.97 9.45
N ALA A 120 -2.45 -5.28 10.43
CA ALA A 120 -1.02 -5.03 10.52
C ALA A 120 -0.44 -5.73 11.74
N ALA A 121 0.64 -6.47 11.55
CA ALA A 121 1.35 -7.11 12.66
C ALA A 121 2.21 -6.11 13.41
N ASP A 122 2.63 -5.03 12.77
CA ASP A 122 3.46 -3.99 13.36
C ASP A 122 3.39 -2.70 12.52
N ALA A 123 3.73 -1.57 13.13
CA ALA A 123 3.80 -0.28 12.45
C ALA A 123 4.91 0.55 13.07
N CYS A 124 5.67 1.28 12.24
CA CYS A 124 6.74 2.14 12.75
C CYS A 124 7.07 3.28 11.79
N TRP A 125 7.66 4.33 12.37
CA TRP A 125 8.28 5.40 11.59
C TRP A 125 9.72 5.02 11.30
N VAL A 126 10.13 5.13 10.05
CA VAL A 126 11.46 4.73 9.59
C VAL A 126 12.15 5.90 8.92
N ALA A 127 13.38 6.19 9.32
CA ALA A 127 14.18 7.21 8.65
C ALA A 127 14.49 6.78 7.23
N ARG A 128 14.46 7.72 6.29
CA ARG A 128 14.72 7.45 4.87
C ARG A 128 16.01 6.66 4.66
N GLY A 129 17.06 6.99 5.39
CA GLY A 129 18.35 6.31 5.28
C GLY A 129 18.36 4.88 5.79
N GLU A 130 17.33 4.46 6.50
CA GLU A 130 17.23 3.10 7.06
C GLU A 130 16.30 2.17 6.31
N LEU A 131 15.69 2.65 5.23
CA LEU A 131 14.73 1.85 4.44
C LEU A 131 15.33 0.53 3.95
N ALA A 132 16.62 0.52 3.61
CA ALA A 132 17.26 -0.69 3.09
C ALA A 132 17.23 -1.86 4.07
N THR A 133 17.13 -1.60 5.38
CA THR A 133 17.12 -2.66 6.40
C THR A 133 15.78 -3.37 6.51
N TYR A 134 14.73 -2.85 5.89
CA TYR A 134 13.37 -3.41 5.99
C TYR A 134 13.01 -4.40 4.90
N GLY A 135 13.89 -4.59 3.91
CA GLY A 135 13.66 -5.56 2.85
C GLY A 135 12.45 -5.24 1.97
N LEU A 136 12.18 -3.96 1.74
CA LEU A 136 11.05 -3.53 0.94
C LEU A 136 11.16 -4.02 -0.51
N ALA A 137 10.03 -4.34 -1.12
CA ALA A 137 9.99 -4.65 -2.54
C ALA A 137 10.51 -3.45 -3.35
N GLN A 138 11.17 -3.72 -4.46
CA GLN A 138 11.76 -2.67 -5.30
C GLN A 138 10.72 -1.62 -5.74
N ILE A 139 9.51 -2.08 -6.09
CA ILE A 139 8.45 -1.16 -6.49
C ILE A 139 8.03 -0.25 -5.34
N THR A 140 8.01 -0.75 -4.11
CA THR A 140 7.69 0.06 -2.92
C THR A 140 8.76 1.13 -2.69
N VAL A 141 10.03 0.78 -2.82
CA VAL A 141 11.13 1.74 -2.71
C VAL A 141 10.98 2.84 -3.76
N SER A 142 10.67 2.46 -5.00
CA SER A 142 10.49 3.42 -6.10
C SER A 142 9.35 4.39 -5.82
N VAL A 143 8.24 3.91 -5.30
CA VAL A 143 7.08 4.73 -4.94
C VAL A 143 7.44 5.72 -3.82
N ILE A 144 8.15 5.24 -2.80
CA ILE A 144 8.58 6.08 -1.68
C ILE A 144 9.52 7.20 -2.16
N GLU A 145 10.50 6.86 -3.00
CA GLU A 145 11.43 7.84 -3.53
C GLU A 145 10.71 8.90 -4.37
N LYS A 146 9.77 8.47 -5.19
CA LYS A 146 8.95 9.38 -5.99
C LYS A 146 8.13 10.32 -5.10
N ALA A 147 7.59 9.81 -4.00
CA ALA A 147 6.84 10.62 -3.03
C ALA A 147 7.70 11.72 -2.41
N PHE A 148 8.93 11.39 -2.03
CA PHE A 148 9.88 12.39 -1.51
C PHE A 148 10.18 13.46 -2.55
N GLU A 149 10.41 13.07 -3.80
CA GLU A 149 10.65 14.00 -4.89
C GLU A 149 9.45 14.95 -5.10
N MET A 150 8.25 14.41 -5.06
CA MET A 150 7.02 15.19 -5.19
C MET A 150 6.88 16.22 -4.08
N ARG A 151 7.11 15.80 -2.85
CA ARG A 151 7.05 16.70 -1.69
C ARG A 151 8.06 17.81 -1.78
N ASP A 152 9.31 17.46 -2.14
CA ASP A 152 10.43 18.39 -2.17
C ASP A 152 10.36 19.36 -3.34
N ALA A 153 9.59 19.04 -4.38
CA ALA A 153 9.35 19.88 -5.54
C ALA A 153 8.26 20.95 -5.32
N SER A 154 7.51 20.83 -4.21
CA SER A 154 6.39 21.72 -3.89
C SER A 154 6.84 22.99 -3.18
#